data_9f92a247436d6b875078b05ee266ddb2
#
_entry.id   9f92a247436d6b875078b05ee266ddb2
#
_cell.length_a   1.000
_cell.length_b   1.000
_cell.length_c   1.000
_cell.angle_alpha   90.00
_cell.angle_beta   90.00
_cell.angle_gamma   90.00
#
_symmetry.space_group_name_H-M   'P 1'
#
loop_
_entity.id
_entity.type
_entity.pdbx_description
1 polymer ?
#
loop_
_entity_poly.entity_id
_entity_poly.type
_entity_poly.pdbx_seq_one_letter_code
_entity_poly.pdbx_strand_id
1 'polypeptide(L)'
;MFKIKIIFIIIMISFFSSKLNSSYEKLAFDFSFNDLDGSEIKLSEFKNKVLVVTNVASYCGFTSQYQDLQEIWEKYQDRGLVVIGVPSNSFNQEMDSNKEIKNFCEAKFGISFPMTEKVKVKGDEAHPFYMWAKQNHGSSAVPKWNFHKIIIDRDGKIHETFSSITNPSSKKFIKIIENLLFFLNSS
;
A
#
# COMPACT_ATOMS: atom_id res chain seq x y z
N MET A 1 51.35 -51.39 21.73
CA MET A 1 51.17 -50.22 20.83
C MET A 1 49.68 -50.10 20.49
N PHE A 2 48.97 -49.26 21.25
CA PHE A 2 47.53 -49.03 21.02
C PHE A 2 47.41 -47.81 20.05
N LYS A 3 46.80 -48.03 18.88
CA LYS A 3 46.47 -46.98 17.96
C LYS A 3 45.08 -46.42 18.31
N ILE A 4 45.03 -45.22 18.86
CA ILE A 4 43.80 -44.49 19.09
C ILE A 4 43.33 -43.90 17.74
N LYS A 5 42.19 -44.38 17.26
CA LYS A 5 41.47 -43.79 16.13
C LYS A 5 40.62 -42.62 16.64
N ILE A 6 41.04 -41.41 16.31
CA ILE A 6 40.22 -40.21 16.56
C ILE A 6 39.17 -40.14 15.49
N ILE A 7 37.91 -40.33 15.88
CA ILE A 7 36.75 -40.15 15.03
C ILE A 7 36.33 -38.69 15.11
N PHE A 8 36.59 -37.93 14.04
CA PHE A 8 36.04 -36.58 13.88
C PHE A 8 34.54 -36.68 13.57
N ILE A 9 33.70 -36.34 14.55
CA ILE A 9 32.28 -36.15 14.34
C ILE A 9 32.11 -34.71 13.82
N ILE A 10 31.87 -34.58 12.52
CA ILE A 10 31.47 -33.31 11.90
C ILE A 10 29.99 -33.11 12.23
N ILE A 11 29.71 -32.25 13.22
CA ILE A 11 28.36 -31.79 13.49
C ILE A 11 28.01 -30.76 12.41
N MET A 12 27.26 -31.21 11.41
CA MET A 12 26.67 -30.35 10.39
C MET A 12 25.52 -29.58 11.02
N ILE A 13 25.80 -28.39 11.54
CA ILE A 13 24.77 -27.46 12.00
C ILE A 13 24.07 -26.92 10.74
N SER A 14 22.94 -27.55 10.42
CA SER A 14 22.02 -27.04 9.41
C SER A 14 21.41 -25.75 9.96
N PHE A 15 21.90 -24.61 9.52
CA PHE A 15 21.20 -23.33 9.70
C PHE A 15 19.89 -23.39 8.92
N PHE A 16 18.85 -23.87 9.58
CA PHE A 16 17.49 -23.65 9.11
C PHE A 16 17.22 -22.15 9.27
N SER A 17 17.42 -21.41 8.20
CA SER A 17 16.96 -20.04 8.10
C SER A 17 15.43 -20.08 8.09
N SER A 18 14.82 -20.15 9.27
CA SER A 18 13.41 -19.86 9.41
C SER A 18 13.23 -18.41 9.00
N LYS A 19 12.71 -18.16 7.79
CA LYS A 19 12.04 -16.89 7.51
C LYS A 19 11.06 -16.71 8.66
N LEU A 20 11.34 -15.75 9.55
CA LEU A 20 10.36 -15.29 10.52
C LEU A 20 9.16 -14.83 9.69
N ASN A 21 8.15 -15.67 9.60
CA ASN A 21 6.85 -15.29 9.12
C ASN A 21 6.31 -14.31 10.17
N SER A 22 6.55 -13.02 9.99
CA SER A 22 5.94 -11.99 10.82
C SER A 22 4.44 -12.21 10.72
N SER A 23 3.85 -12.82 11.77
CA SER A 23 2.40 -12.95 11.85
C SER A 23 1.85 -11.55 12.07
N TYR A 24 1.15 -11.01 11.08
CA TYR A 24 0.41 -9.77 11.24
C TYR A 24 -0.65 -9.98 12.32
N GLU A 25 -0.61 -9.17 13.37
CA GLU A 25 -1.66 -9.15 14.40
C GLU A 25 -2.98 -8.61 13.83
N LYS A 26 -2.89 -7.62 12.92
CA LYS A 26 -4.00 -7.06 12.15
C LYS A 26 -3.66 -7.07 10.67
N LEU A 27 -4.67 -7.17 9.83
CA LEU A 27 -4.56 -7.06 8.38
C LEU A 27 -5.03 -5.67 7.92
N ALA A 28 -4.70 -5.26 6.71
CA ALA A 28 -5.20 -4.01 6.13
C ALA A 28 -6.74 -3.96 6.15
N PHE A 29 -7.40 -5.09 6.03
CA PHE A 29 -8.85 -5.23 6.05
C PHE A 29 -9.52 -4.95 7.41
N ASP A 30 -8.74 -4.75 8.47
CA ASP A 30 -9.24 -4.41 9.81
C ASP A 30 -9.34 -2.88 10.04
N PHE A 31 -9.05 -2.09 9.00
CA PHE A 31 -9.11 -0.62 9.05
C PHE A 31 -10.24 -0.08 8.19
N SER A 32 -10.68 1.13 8.54
CA SER A 32 -11.62 1.93 7.75
C SER A 32 -11.13 3.37 7.64
N PHE A 33 -11.68 4.09 6.69
CA PHE A 33 -11.56 5.53 6.51
C PHE A 33 -12.97 6.11 6.37
N ASN A 34 -13.12 7.43 6.44
CA ASN A 34 -14.29 8.07 5.88
C ASN A 34 -13.97 8.54 4.45
N ASP A 35 -14.96 8.60 3.59
CA ASP A 35 -14.83 9.22 2.25
C ASP A 35 -14.91 10.75 2.33
N LEU A 36 -14.80 11.43 1.19
CA LEU A 36 -14.87 12.89 1.09
C LEU A 36 -16.24 13.47 1.49
N ASP A 37 -17.29 12.65 1.53
CA ASP A 37 -18.66 13.02 1.93
C ASP A 37 -18.97 12.60 3.39
N GLY A 38 -18.04 11.94 4.08
CA GLY A 38 -18.15 11.50 5.47
C GLY A 38 -18.73 10.08 5.64
N SER A 39 -18.96 9.34 4.57
CA SER A 39 -19.40 7.94 4.65
C SER A 39 -18.22 7.01 4.95
N GLU A 40 -18.44 5.92 5.69
CA GLU A 40 -17.36 5.00 6.04
C GLU A 40 -16.97 4.12 4.85
N ILE A 41 -15.66 4.05 4.56
CA ILE A 41 -15.03 3.09 3.63
C ILE A 41 -14.37 2.00 4.48
N LYS A 42 -14.98 0.85 4.60
CA LYS A 42 -14.40 -0.32 5.29
C LYS A 42 -13.47 -1.07 4.35
N LEU A 43 -12.19 -1.20 4.68
CA LEU A 43 -11.28 -1.96 3.85
C LEU A 43 -11.64 -3.46 3.82
N SER A 44 -12.44 -3.94 4.79
CA SER A 44 -13.00 -5.30 4.80
C SER A 44 -13.92 -5.62 3.62
N GLU A 45 -14.50 -4.61 2.97
CA GLU A 45 -15.32 -4.74 1.76
C GLU A 45 -14.48 -5.09 0.53
N PHE A 46 -13.17 -4.88 0.63
CA PHE A 46 -12.20 -5.19 -0.42
C PHE A 46 -11.41 -6.48 -0.16
N LYS A 47 -11.87 -7.37 0.73
CA LYS A 47 -11.25 -8.68 0.92
C LYS A 47 -11.08 -9.42 -0.40
N ASN A 48 -9.98 -10.14 -0.55
CA ASN A 48 -9.59 -10.85 -1.78
C ASN A 48 -9.29 -9.93 -2.98
N LYS A 49 -9.17 -8.61 -2.78
CA LYS A 49 -8.72 -7.65 -3.80
C LYS A 49 -7.31 -7.17 -3.50
N VAL A 50 -6.62 -6.71 -4.54
CA VAL A 50 -5.33 -6.02 -4.42
C VAL A 50 -5.61 -4.54 -4.20
N LEU A 51 -5.02 -3.93 -3.14
CA LEU A 51 -5.23 -2.51 -2.90
C LEU A 51 -3.96 -1.73 -3.22
N VAL A 52 -4.13 -0.55 -3.82
CA VAL A 52 -3.11 0.48 -3.96
C VAL A 52 -3.55 1.68 -3.12
N VAL A 53 -3.02 1.80 -1.92
CA VAL A 53 -3.31 2.93 -1.03
C VAL A 53 -2.24 4.00 -1.25
N THR A 54 -2.65 5.17 -1.73
CA THR A 54 -1.74 6.27 -2.09
C THR A 54 -2.11 7.53 -1.33
N ASN A 55 -1.18 8.12 -0.56
CA ASN A 55 -1.41 9.45 -0.02
C ASN A 55 -1.22 10.52 -1.11
N VAL A 56 -2.17 11.42 -1.23
CA VAL A 56 -2.26 12.37 -2.34
C VAL A 56 -2.34 13.82 -1.83
N ALA A 57 -2.08 14.79 -2.72
CA ALA A 57 -2.26 16.20 -2.45
C ALA A 57 -2.45 16.99 -3.75
N SER A 58 -3.29 18.04 -3.69
CA SER A 58 -3.72 18.84 -4.85
C SER A 58 -2.64 19.79 -5.37
N TYR A 59 -1.73 20.28 -4.52
CA TYR A 59 -0.69 21.26 -4.87
C TYR A 59 0.72 20.65 -4.96
N CYS A 60 0.82 19.35 -5.23
CA CYS A 60 2.08 18.64 -5.31
C CYS A 60 2.64 18.62 -6.74
N GLY A 61 3.97 18.65 -6.88
CA GLY A 61 4.62 18.47 -8.19
C GLY A 61 4.36 17.09 -8.84
N PHE A 62 3.88 16.11 -8.06
CA PHE A 62 3.51 14.77 -8.53
C PHE A 62 2.00 14.62 -8.81
N THR A 63 1.22 15.70 -8.77
CA THR A 63 -0.26 15.68 -8.94
C THR A 63 -0.70 15.05 -10.27
N SER A 64 0.13 15.11 -11.32
CA SER A 64 -0.12 14.40 -12.58
C SER A 64 -0.29 12.88 -12.41
N GLN A 65 0.25 12.27 -11.36
CA GLN A 65 0.07 10.85 -11.09
C GLN A 65 -1.38 10.45 -10.75
N TYR A 66 -2.26 11.40 -10.50
CA TYR A 66 -3.70 11.11 -10.40
C TYR A 66 -4.23 10.47 -11.69
N GLN A 67 -3.81 10.97 -12.85
CA GLN A 67 -4.21 10.38 -14.13
C GLN A 67 -3.72 8.93 -14.25
N ASP A 68 -2.45 8.67 -13.94
CA ASP A 68 -1.90 7.31 -13.99
C ASP A 68 -2.62 6.36 -13.01
N LEU A 69 -3.01 6.86 -11.81
CA LEU A 69 -3.82 6.08 -10.85
C LEU A 69 -5.21 5.78 -11.39
N GLN A 70 -5.85 6.75 -12.07
CA GLN A 70 -7.15 6.56 -12.71
C GLN A 70 -7.07 5.54 -13.84
N GLU A 71 -6.05 5.62 -14.69
CA GLU A 71 -5.84 4.69 -15.80
C GLU A 71 -5.64 3.24 -15.32
N ILE A 72 -4.84 3.01 -14.26
CA ILE A 72 -4.69 1.65 -13.71
C ILE A 72 -5.95 1.18 -13.00
N TRP A 73 -6.71 2.08 -12.35
CA TRP A 73 -7.99 1.77 -11.77
C TRP A 73 -8.97 1.27 -12.84
N GLU A 74 -9.20 2.05 -13.90
CA GLU A 74 -10.09 1.69 -15.01
C GLU A 74 -9.69 0.36 -15.67
N LYS A 75 -8.38 0.16 -15.87
CA LYS A 75 -7.85 -1.04 -16.53
C LYS A 75 -8.02 -2.32 -15.72
N TYR A 76 -7.93 -2.23 -14.38
CA TYR A 76 -7.79 -3.44 -13.55
C TYR A 76 -8.89 -3.61 -12.49
N GLN A 77 -9.84 -2.68 -12.31
CA GLN A 77 -10.90 -2.79 -11.28
C GLN A 77 -11.72 -4.08 -11.43
N ASP A 78 -12.11 -4.45 -12.65
CA ASP A 78 -12.88 -5.68 -12.93
C ASP A 78 -12.05 -6.96 -12.69
N ARG A 79 -10.74 -6.82 -12.57
CA ARG A 79 -9.82 -7.92 -12.25
C ARG A 79 -9.45 -7.99 -10.77
N GLY A 80 -10.04 -7.10 -9.95
CA GLY A 80 -9.88 -7.09 -8.51
C GLY A 80 -8.81 -6.15 -7.98
N LEU A 81 -8.42 -5.10 -8.74
CA LEU A 81 -7.67 -3.98 -8.21
C LEU A 81 -8.61 -2.97 -7.54
N VAL A 82 -8.20 -2.40 -6.42
CA VAL A 82 -8.81 -1.21 -5.84
C VAL A 82 -7.72 -0.16 -5.62
N VAL A 83 -7.91 1.03 -6.14
CA VAL A 83 -7.10 2.20 -5.83
C VAL A 83 -7.82 3.01 -4.76
N ILE A 84 -7.10 3.44 -3.72
CA ILE A 84 -7.63 4.31 -2.66
C ILE A 84 -6.72 5.53 -2.56
N GLY A 85 -7.26 6.70 -2.89
CA GLY A 85 -6.58 7.98 -2.70
C GLY A 85 -6.84 8.52 -1.29
N VAL A 86 -5.77 8.86 -0.59
CA VAL A 86 -5.82 9.37 0.78
C VAL A 86 -5.28 10.80 0.82
N PRO A 87 -6.13 11.83 0.71
CA PRO A 87 -5.72 13.22 0.81
C PRO A 87 -5.02 13.50 2.13
N SER A 88 -3.92 14.24 2.10
CA SER A 88 -3.18 14.55 3.31
C SER A 88 -2.47 15.90 3.25
N ASN A 89 -2.66 16.71 4.30
CA ASN A 89 -1.87 17.92 4.49
C ASN A 89 -0.60 17.71 5.33
N SER A 90 -0.15 16.46 5.50
CA SER A 90 1.09 16.15 6.24
C SER A 90 2.35 16.75 5.61
N PHE A 91 2.27 17.24 4.38
CA PHE A 91 3.35 17.90 3.64
C PHE A 91 2.98 19.32 3.20
N ASN A 92 1.91 19.92 3.77
CA ASN A 92 1.45 21.28 3.51
C ASN A 92 1.15 21.56 2.04
N GLN A 93 0.56 20.59 1.32
CA GLN A 93 0.25 20.69 -0.11
C GLN A 93 -1.18 20.26 -0.45
N GLU A 94 -2.08 20.17 0.54
CA GLU A 94 -3.47 19.79 0.28
C GLU A 94 -4.43 20.97 0.54
N MET A 95 -5.55 20.96 -0.18
CA MET A 95 -6.64 21.93 -0.03
C MET A 95 -7.27 21.86 1.36
N ASP A 96 -7.95 22.94 1.75
CA ASP A 96 -8.45 23.07 3.14
C ASP A 96 -9.66 22.19 3.41
N SER A 97 -10.55 22.00 2.45
CA SER A 97 -11.79 21.22 2.63
C SER A 97 -11.89 19.99 1.74
N ASN A 98 -12.57 18.94 2.23
CA ASN A 98 -12.88 17.74 1.47
C ASN A 98 -13.69 18.06 0.19
N LYS A 99 -14.56 19.06 0.24
CA LYS A 99 -15.35 19.50 -0.92
C LYS A 99 -14.47 20.06 -2.04
N GLU A 100 -13.48 20.90 -1.69
CA GLU A 100 -12.53 21.42 -2.68
C GLU A 100 -11.68 20.30 -3.30
N ILE A 101 -11.21 19.36 -2.46
CA ILE A 101 -10.46 18.19 -2.92
C ILE A 101 -11.30 17.36 -3.91
N LYS A 102 -12.56 17.06 -3.55
CA LYS A 102 -13.49 16.31 -4.40
C LYS A 102 -13.66 16.99 -5.76
N ASN A 103 -14.04 18.27 -5.74
CA ASN A 103 -14.23 19.03 -6.96
C ASN A 103 -12.97 19.08 -7.85
N PHE A 104 -11.81 19.25 -7.22
CA PHE A 104 -10.53 19.28 -7.95
C PHE A 104 -10.22 17.92 -8.62
N CYS A 105 -10.35 16.83 -7.88
CA CYS A 105 -10.06 15.49 -8.38
C CYS A 105 -11.02 15.08 -9.51
N GLU A 106 -12.33 15.34 -9.33
CA GLU A 106 -13.34 15.02 -10.33
C GLU A 106 -13.20 15.89 -11.59
N ALA A 107 -13.11 17.22 -11.42
CA ALA A 107 -13.11 18.14 -12.56
C ALA A 107 -11.80 18.10 -13.38
N LYS A 108 -10.66 17.90 -12.72
CA LYS A 108 -9.35 17.96 -13.38
C LYS A 108 -8.86 16.61 -13.90
N PHE A 109 -9.16 15.52 -13.20
CA PHE A 109 -8.62 14.20 -13.48
C PHE A 109 -9.69 13.12 -13.70
N GLY A 110 -10.97 13.44 -13.55
CA GLY A 110 -12.06 12.48 -13.71
C GLY A 110 -11.96 11.30 -12.71
N ILE A 111 -11.44 11.56 -11.48
CA ILE A 111 -11.23 10.51 -10.49
C ILE A 111 -12.54 9.83 -10.15
N SER A 112 -12.55 8.49 -10.28
CA SER A 112 -13.69 7.64 -9.94
C SER A 112 -13.33 6.53 -8.95
N PHE A 113 -12.07 6.35 -8.61
CA PHE A 113 -11.68 5.45 -7.53
C PHE A 113 -11.98 6.06 -6.15
N PRO A 114 -12.14 5.21 -5.09
CA PRO A 114 -12.39 5.67 -3.73
C PRO A 114 -11.38 6.70 -3.23
N MET A 115 -11.88 7.83 -2.74
CA MET A 115 -11.10 8.89 -2.10
C MET A 115 -11.53 9.04 -0.65
N THR A 116 -10.58 9.05 0.27
CA THR A 116 -10.88 9.27 1.69
C THR A 116 -10.96 10.76 2.03
N GLU A 117 -11.54 11.07 3.20
CA GLU A 117 -11.33 12.39 3.81
C GLU A 117 -9.83 12.64 4.07
N LYS A 118 -9.51 13.91 4.34
CA LYS A 118 -8.14 14.33 4.65
C LYS A 118 -7.68 13.80 6.01
N VAL A 119 -6.59 13.01 6.04
CA VAL A 119 -6.01 12.45 7.25
C VAL A 119 -4.51 12.71 7.36
N LYS A 120 -3.95 12.57 8.58
CA LYS A 120 -2.49 12.54 8.77
C LYS A 120 -1.92 11.17 8.37
N VAL A 121 -0.83 11.16 7.59
CA VAL A 121 -0.21 9.92 7.08
C VAL A 121 1.17 9.63 7.69
N LYS A 122 1.64 10.51 8.59
CA LYS A 122 2.92 10.37 9.30
C LYS A 122 2.84 11.03 10.69
N GLY A 123 3.81 10.69 11.55
CA GLY A 123 3.87 11.16 12.95
C GLY A 123 2.99 10.34 13.87
N ASP A 124 2.89 10.79 15.14
CA ASP A 124 2.20 10.03 16.19
C ASP A 124 0.67 10.12 16.08
N GLU A 125 0.17 11.09 15.32
CA GLU A 125 -1.26 11.26 15.03
C GLU A 125 -1.64 10.73 13.64
N ALA A 126 -0.77 9.90 13.03
CA ALA A 126 -1.10 9.28 11.75
C ALA A 126 -2.33 8.37 11.90
N HIS A 127 -3.14 8.32 10.84
CA HIS A 127 -4.27 7.39 10.78
C HIS A 127 -3.83 5.95 11.12
N PRO A 128 -4.63 5.15 11.87
CA PRO A 128 -4.24 3.82 12.34
C PRO A 128 -3.70 2.89 11.26
N PHE A 129 -4.20 2.96 10.03
CA PHE A 129 -3.66 2.23 8.88
C PHE A 129 -2.17 2.53 8.63
N TYR A 130 -1.75 3.80 8.68
CA TYR A 130 -0.35 4.18 8.47
C TYR A 130 0.55 3.81 9.64
N MET A 131 0.04 3.84 10.88
CA MET A 131 0.76 3.34 12.05
C MET A 131 0.98 1.83 11.95
N TRP A 132 -0.05 1.08 11.57
CA TRP A 132 0.03 -0.35 11.28
C TRP A 132 1.02 -0.65 10.15
N ALA A 133 0.98 0.11 9.08
CA ALA A 133 1.91 -0.06 7.96
C ALA A 133 3.36 0.13 8.39
N LYS A 134 3.66 1.15 9.19
CA LYS A 134 4.98 1.37 9.80
C LYS A 134 5.40 0.21 10.69
N GLN A 135 4.50 -0.31 11.52
CA GLN A 135 4.78 -1.42 12.44
C GLN A 135 5.15 -2.70 11.69
N ASN A 136 4.46 -3.02 10.60
CA ASN A 136 4.60 -4.28 9.88
C ASN A 136 5.62 -4.25 8.73
N HIS A 137 5.94 -3.06 8.18
CA HIS A 137 6.83 -2.92 7.01
C HIS A 137 7.94 -1.86 7.21
N GLY A 138 8.06 -1.32 8.42
CA GLY A 138 9.11 -0.39 8.79
C GLY A 138 9.02 0.98 8.14
N SER A 139 10.14 1.68 8.06
CA SER A 139 10.22 3.06 7.56
C SER A 139 9.91 3.20 6.06
N SER A 140 9.97 2.12 5.29
CA SER A 140 9.61 2.11 3.87
C SER A 140 8.12 2.31 3.63
N ALA A 141 7.25 1.93 4.59
CA ALA A 141 5.82 2.16 4.53
C ALA A 141 5.38 3.55 5.06
N VAL A 142 6.32 4.33 5.61
CA VAL A 142 6.02 5.69 6.07
C VAL A 142 6.16 6.67 4.89
N PRO A 143 5.10 7.38 4.48
CA PRO A 143 5.19 8.38 3.43
C PRO A 143 6.24 9.44 3.75
N LYS A 144 7.22 9.61 2.87
CA LYS A 144 8.23 10.68 2.95
C LYS A 144 7.84 11.90 2.14
N TRP A 145 6.87 11.73 1.24
CA TRP A 145 6.28 12.77 0.41
C TRP A 145 4.89 12.34 -0.07
N ASN A 146 4.16 13.23 -0.75
CA ASN A 146 2.88 12.89 -1.38
C ASN A 146 3.09 11.89 -2.52
N PHE A 147 2.06 11.15 -2.87
CA PHE A 147 2.07 10.07 -3.87
C PHE A 147 3.03 8.90 -3.54
N HIS A 148 3.21 8.60 -2.24
CA HIS A 148 3.76 7.34 -1.79
C HIS A 148 2.68 6.26 -1.89
N LYS A 149 3.03 5.06 -2.36
CA LYS A 149 2.09 3.96 -2.57
C LYS A 149 2.42 2.80 -1.65
N ILE A 150 1.38 2.24 -1.03
CA ILE A 150 1.42 1.00 -0.27
C ILE A 150 0.55 0.00 -1.01
N ILE A 151 1.13 -1.11 -1.47
CA ILE A 151 0.42 -2.18 -2.14
C ILE A 151 0.07 -3.26 -1.13
N ILE A 152 -1.22 -3.57 -1.03
CA ILE A 152 -1.76 -4.63 -0.18
C ILE A 152 -2.16 -5.80 -1.07
N ASP A 153 -1.72 -7.00 -0.71
CA ASP A 153 -2.10 -8.22 -1.39
C ASP A 153 -3.53 -8.69 -1.02
N ARG A 154 -3.97 -9.77 -1.62
CA ARG A 154 -5.31 -10.33 -1.41
C ARG A 154 -5.53 -10.86 0.01
N ASP A 155 -4.47 -11.16 0.73
CA ASP A 155 -4.50 -11.61 2.12
C ASP A 155 -4.54 -10.43 3.11
N GLY A 156 -4.48 -9.18 2.62
CA GLY A 156 -4.47 -7.98 3.44
C GLY A 156 -3.12 -7.62 4.04
N LYS A 157 -2.03 -8.19 3.50
CA LYS A 157 -0.66 -7.89 3.92
C LYS A 157 0.00 -6.88 2.98
N ILE A 158 0.97 -6.12 3.50
CA ILE A 158 1.76 -5.24 2.64
C ILE A 158 2.67 -6.10 1.77
N HIS A 159 2.49 -6.00 0.46
CA HIS A 159 3.32 -6.68 -0.53
C HIS A 159 4.56 -5.86 -0.89
N GLU A 160 4.38 -4.57 -1.17
CA GLU A 160 5.45 -3.67 -1.62
C GLU A 160 5.09 -2.21 -1.32
N THR A 161 6.09 -1.34 -1.23
CA THR A 161 5.90 0.10 -1.12
C THR A 161 6.70 0.83 -2.19
N PHE A 162 6.15 1.94 -2.70
CA PHE A 162 6.80 2.77 -3.70
C PHE A 162 6.84 4.23 -3.26
N SER A 163 7.99 4.86 -3.41
CA SER A 163 8.11 6.29 -3.19
C SER A 163 7.35 7.09 -4.24
N SER A 164 7.22 8.39 -3.99
CA SER A 164 6.60 9.37 -4.90
C SER A 164 7.17 9.37 -6.32
N ILE A 165 8.47 9.04 -6.46
CA ILE A 165 9.18 9.05 -7.76
C ILE A 165 8.68 7.94 -8.69
N THR A 166 8.21 6.81 -8.15
CA THR A 166 7.73 5.71 -8.97
C THR A 166 6.34 6.03 -9.50
N ASN A 167 6.24 6.26 -10.81
CA ASN A 167 4.98 6.51 -11.47
C ASN A 167 4.12 5.22 -11.51
N PRO A 168 2.79 5.31 -11.25
CA PRO A 168 1.87 4.16 -11.34
C PRO A 168 1.83 3.50 -12.72
N SER A 169 2.10 4.23 -13.81
CA SER A 169 2.18 3.69 -15.17
C SER A 169 3.53 3.03 -15.50
N SER A 170 4.52 3.06 -14.58
CA SER A 170 5.83 2.46 -14.83
C SER A 170 5.75 0.94 -14.99
N LYS A 171 6.57 0.36 -15.87
CA LYS A 171 6.63 -1.10 -16.11
C LYS A 171 6.83 -1.89 -14.81
N LYS A 172 7.66 -1.38 -13.88
CA LYS A 172 7.91 -2.03 -12.59
C LYS A 172 6.65 -2.09 -11.74
N PHE A 173 5.91 -0.99 -11.65
CA PHE A 173 4.68 -0.90 -10.86
C PHE A 173 3.59 -1.79 -11.46
N ILE A 174 3.34 -1.67 -12.77
CA ILE A 174 2.33 -2.48 -13.48
C ILE A 174 2.61 -3.98 -13.35
N LYS A 175 3.88 -4.40 -13.50
CA LYS A 175 4.26 -5.82 -13.37
C LYS A 175 3.89 -6.40 -11.99
N ILE A 176 4.07 -5.63 -10.91
CA ILE A 176 3.71 -6.08 -9.56
C ILE A 176 2.18 -6.21 -9.43
N ILE A 177 1.44 -5.21 -9.91
CA ILE A 177 -0.03 -5.28 -9.90
C ILE A 177 -0.52 -6.49 -10.71
N GLU A 178 -0.03 -6.66 -11.93
CA GLU A 178 -0.42 -7.80 -12.78
C GLU A 178 -0.12 -9.14 -12.12
N ASN A 179 1.06 -9.32 -11.54
CA ASN A 179 1.42 -10.55 -10.82
C ASN A 179 0.43 -10.86 -9.69
N LEU A 180 0.08 -9.86 -8.86
CA LEU A 180 -0.88 -10.04 -7.76
C LEU A 180 -2.30 -10.33 -8.24
N LEU A 181 -2.67 -9.84 -9.43
CA LEU A 181 -3.98 -10.08 -10.03
C LEU A 181 -4.09 -11.43 -10.74
N PHE A 182 -2.97 -11.99 -11.24
CA PHE A 182 -2.96 -13.24 -12.00
C PHE A 182 -2.99 -14.52 -11.14
N PHE A 183 -2.55 -14.48 -9.89
CA PHE A 183 -2.45 -15.67 -9.04
C PHE A 183 -3.78 -16.35 -8.65
N LEU A 184 -4.92 -15.94 -9.20
CA LEU A 184 -6.22 -16.60 -8.98
C LEU A 184 -6.56 -17.73 -9.96
N ASN A 185 -5.75 -17.96 -11.02
CA ASN A 185 -6.09 -18.97 -12.04
C ASN A 185 -5.41 -20.33 -11.80
N SER A 186 -4.87 -20.58 -10.59
CA SER A 186 -4.07 -21.78 -10.27
C SER A 186 -4.56 -22.55 -9.03
N SER A 187 -5.84 -22.43 -8.67
CA SER A 187 -6.43 -23.24 -7.57
C SER A 187 -7.74 -23.83 -7.96
#